data_c826e25c760827550a70553ba3479d48
#
_entry.id   c826e25c760827550a70553ba3479d48
#
_cell.length_a   1.000
_cell.length_b   1.000
_cell.length_c   1.000
_cell.angle_alpha   90.00
_cell.angle_beta   90.00
_cell.angle_gamma   90.00
#
_symmetry.space_group_name_H-M   'P 1'
#
loop_
_entity.id
_entity.type
_entity.pdbx_description
1 polymer ?
#
loop_
_entity_poly.entity_id
_entity_poly.type
_entity_poly.pdbx_seq_one_letter_code
_entity_poly.pdbx_strand_id
1 'polypeptide(L)'
;PAYFNDAQRNATKDAGRIAGLEVLRIINEPTASSLAYGLDKKKNEIIAVYDLGGGTFDISVLDVGEGVFQVRSTNGDTFLGGDDFDQRVMDYLIDEFKKTNSIDLRSDRQALQRLKEAAEKAKIELSTTQQTEINLPYLTADATGPKHLVLTMTRAKMEQLTGDLIQKTLEPIRRALSDANLKASEINEIVLVGGMIRMPAVQEAVRKEFGKEPHKGVNPDEVVAVGAAIQAGVLGGEVKDILLLDVTPLTLSVETMGSVSTPIIERNTTVPTRKSQIFSTASDSQTQVEIHVLQGERPMAADNKSLGKFILDGIPSAPRGIPQIEVTFDIDANGIINVTALDKATNRSQHITITASSGLTESEIQKMKQEAEIHAEEDLKRKELVENRNGADNAIYTAEKLIKENGDKIPAEVKKEVEEGVNSVRAVINTDDSAAIKTATEALQQTIHKVGASMYQQTNAPEGTPPEGDAGSPHGGPAPEGDAGDVVDGEFKSV
;
A
#
# COMPACT_ATOMS: atom_id res chain seq x y z
N PRO A 1 5.91 0.43 -4.79
CA PRO A 1 6.71 1.40 -4.07
C PRO A 1 7.81 2.04 -4.93
N ALA A 2 8.06 3.36 -4.76
CA ALA A 2 9.01 4.08 -5.60
C ALA A 2 10.46 3.70 -5.32
N TYR A 3 10.77 3.37 -4.07
CA TYR A 3 12.13 3.03 -3.64
C TYR A 3 12.48 1.54 -3.81
N PHE A 4 11.62 0.77 -4.48
CA PHE A 4 11.91 -0.61 -4.85
C PHE A 4 13.12 -0.69 -5.79
N ASN A 5 13.99 -1.68 -5.56
CA ASN A 5 15.05 -2.05 -6.50
C ASN A 5 14.47 -2.87 -7.68
N ASP A 6 15.28 -3.14 -8.71
CA ASP A 6 14.82 -3.83 -9.91
C ASP A 6 14.26 -5.23 -9.64
N ALA A 7 14.83 -5.99 -8.69
CA ALA A 7 14.33 -7.32 -8.34
C ALA A 7 12.90 -7.24 -7.76
N GLN A 8 12.64 -6.26 -6.88
CA GLN A 8 11.32 -6.03 -6.28
C GLN A 8 10.29 -5.55 -7.32
N ARG A 9 10.70 -4.67 -8.28
CA ARG A 9 9.85 -4.22 -9.39
C ARG A 9 9.45 -5.37 -10.30
N ASN A 10 10.41 -6.21 -10.68
CA ASN A 10 10.14 -7.36 -11.52
C ASN A 10 9.29 -8.42 -10.79
N ALA A 11 9.49 -8.63 -9.48
CA ALA A 11 8.62 -9.49 -8.69
C ALA A 11 7.16 -9.02 -8.73
N THR A 12 6.91 -7.70 -8.67
CA THR A 12 5.56 -7.13 -8.82
C THR A 12 4.98 -7.41 -10.21
N LYS A 13 5.79 -7.22 -11.28
CA LYS A 13 5.40 -7.51 -12.66
C LYS A 13 5.08 -8.99 -12.85
N ASP A 14 5.93 -9.87 -12.33
CA ASP A 14 5.77 -11.32 -12.43
C ASP A 14 4.55 -11.81 -11.63
N ALA A 15 4.25 -11.21 -10.48
CA ALA A 15 3.02 -11.50 -9.73
C ALA A 15 1.77 -11.23 -10.57
N GLY A 16 1.74 -10.11 -11.32
CA GLY A 16 0.65 -9.83 -12.27
C GLY A 16 0.55 -10.87 -13.40
N ARG A 17 1.72 -11.28 -13.95
CA ARG A 17 1.78 -12.34 -14.99
C ARG A 17 1.34 -13.71 -14.46
N ILE A 18 1.72 -14.07 -13.23
CA ILE A 18 1.29 -15.32 -12.57
C ILE A 18 -0.22 -15.31 -12.35
N ALA A 19 -0.80 -14.15 -12.00
CA ALA A 19 -2.25 -13.98 -11.90
C ALA A 19 -2.99 -14.03 -13.26
N GLY A 20 -2.28 -14.29 -14.38
CA GLY A 20 -2.87 -14.38 -15.72
C GLY A 20 -3.06 -13.04 -16.42
N LEU A 21 -2.54 -11.93 -15.86
CA LEU A 21 -2.70 -10.61 -16.45
C LEU A 21 -1.57 -10.30 -17.44
N GLU A 22 -1.89 -9.55 -18.50
CA GLU A 22 -0.90 -8.92 -19.34
C GLU A 22 -0.46 -7.60 -18.71
N VAL A 23 0.77 -7.55 -18.19
CA VAL A 23 1.31 -6.35 -17.56
C VAL A 23 1.94 -5.46 -18.62
N LEU A 24 1.24 -4.41 -19.03
CA LEU A 24 1.71 -3.43 -20.01
C LEU A 24 2.81 -2.53 -19.43
N ARG A 25 2.63 -2.08 -18.18
CA ARG A 25 3.54 -1.19 -17.47
C ARG A 25 3.38 -1.34 -15.96
N ILE A 26 4.45 -1.11 -15.22
CA ILE A 26 4.41 -0.81 -13.77
C ILE A 26 4.63 0.69 -13.58
N ILE A 27 3.94 1.27 -12.61
CA ILE A 27 4.05 2.68 -12.23
C ILE A 27 4.36 2.77 -10.74
N ASN A 28 5.16 3.75 -10.33
CA ASN A 28 5.43 4.01 -8.93
C ASN A 28 4.20 4.57 -8.21
N GLU A 29 3.94 4.12 -6.99
CA GLU A 29 2.77 4.54 -6.20
C GLU A 29 2.68 6.06 -6.01
N PRO A 30 3.75 6.79 -5.60
CA PRO A 30 3.67 8.25 -5.49
C PRO A 30 3.45 8.94 -6.84
N THR A 31 3.94 8.35 -7.92
CA THR A 31 3.72 8.87 -9.27
C THR A 31 2.25 8.68 -9.69
N ALA A 32 1.67 7.50 -9.42
CA ALA A 32 0.25 7.26 -9.62
C ALA A 32 -0.61 8.22 -8.78
N SER A 33 -0.29 8.38 -7.49
CA SER A 33 -1.01 9.30 -6.60
C SER A 33 -0.94 10.75 -7.09
N SER A 34 0.20 11.17 -7.65
CA SER A 34 0.35 12.51 -8.22
C SER A 34 -0.53 12.72 -9.45
N LEU A 35 -0.72 11.70 -10.30
CA LEU A 35 -1.64 11.75 -11.43
C LEU A 35 -3.08 11.97 -10.95
N ALA A 36 -3.52 11.23 -9.94
CA ALA A 36 -4.86 11.40 -9.38
C ALA A 36 -5.05 12.76 -8.72
N TYR A 37 -4.04 13.27 -8.00
CA TYR A 37 -4.05 14.59 -7.37
C TYR A 37 -4.04 15.71 -8.40
N GLY A 38 -3.19 15.62 -9.42
CA GLY A 38 -2.83 16.71 -10.32
C GLY A 38 -3.66 16.80 -11.59
N LEU A 39 -4.58 15.85 -11.85
CA LEU A 39 -5.32 15.80 -13.13
C LEU A 39 -6.04 17.11 -13.46
N ASP A 40 -6.61 17.78 -12.45
CA ASP A 40 -7.36 19.03 -12.61
C ASP A 40 -6.50 20.29 -12.35
N LYS A 41 -5.22 20.15 -12.07
CA LYS A 41 -4.35 21.28 -11.71
C LYS A 41 -3.93 22.05 -12.94
N LYS A 42 -4.24 23.36 -12.95
CA LYS A 42 -3.90 24.31 -14.01
C LYS A 42 -2.64 25.13 -13.73
N LYS A 43 -2.10 25.06 -12.51
CA LYS A 43 -0.91 25.79 -12.09
C LYS A 43 0.21 24.81 -11.78
N ASN A 44 1.44 25.22 -12.07
CA ASN A 44 2.60 24.45 -11.69
C ASN A 44 2.79 24.50 -10.17
N GLU A 45 2.85 23.34 -9.55
CA GLU A 45 3.05 23.15 -8.12
C GLU A 45 4.21 22.17 -7.90
N ILE A 46 4.97 22.39 -6.85
CA ILE A 46 5.94 21.42 -6.35
C ILE A 46 5.26 20.69 -5.19
N ILE A 47 5.04 19.40 -5.34
CA ILE A 47 4.38 18.59 -4.32
C ILE A 47 5.33 17.58 -3.70
N ALA A 48 5.08 17.23 -2.45
CA ALA A 48 5.68 16.08 -1.79
C ALA A 48 4.61 15.00 -1.60
N VAL A 49 4.83 13.79 -2.11
CA VAL A 49 3.97 12.64 -1.85
C VAL A 49 4.61 11.82 -0.75
N TYR A 50 3.98 11.78 0.41
CA TYR A 50 4.37 10.99 1.58
C TYR A 50 3.49 9.74 1.63
N ASP A 51 4.06 8.60 1.33
CA ASP A 51 3.37 7.32 1.27
C ASP A 51 3.89 6.39 2.37
N LEU A 52 3.06 6.16 3.40
CA LEU A 52 3.34 5.20 4.46
C LEU A 52 2.25 4.13 4.46
N GLY A 53 2.58 3.03 3.83
CA GLY A 53 1.69 1.87 3.69
C GLY A 53 1.85 0.82 4.78
N GLY A 54 1.51 -0.42 4.45
CA GLY A 54 1.62 -1.56 5.37
C GLY A 54 3.06 -2.04 5.58
N GLY A 55 3.92 -1.99 4.56
CA GLY A 55 5.26 -2.56 4.61
C GLY A 55 6.38 -1.64 4.14
N THR A 56 6.05 -0.52 3.49
CA THR A 56 7.03 0.41 2.91
C THR A 56 6.70 1.85 3.24
N PHE A 57 7.74 2.67 3.25
CA PHE A 57 7.68 4.12 3.30
C PHE A 57 8.35 4.71 2.07
N ASP A 58 7.65 5.58 1.35
CA ASP A 58 8.18 6.34 0.22
C ASP A 58 7.90 7.83 0.37
N ILE A 59 8.85 8.63 -0.04
CA ILE A 59 8.72 10.09 -0.20
C ILE A 59 9.21 10.48 -1.58
N SER A 60 8.37 11.17 -2.35
CA SER A 60 8.74 11.68 -3.67
C SER A 60 8.42 13.17 -3.78
N VAL A 61 9.32 13.90 -4.41
CA VAL A 61 9.14 15.32 -4.72
C VAL A 61 8.91 15.44 -6.23
N LEU A 62 7.82 16.09 -6.62
CA LEU A 62 7.40 16.18 -8.01
C LEU A 62 7.04 17.61 -8.40
N ASP A 63 7.30 17.96 -9.66
CA ASP A 63 6.63 19.06 -10.38
C ASP A 63 5.33 18.53 -10.99
N VAL A 64 4.24 19.23 -10.73
CA VAL A 64 2.91 18.87 -11.24
C VAL A 64 2.24 20.12 -11.81
N GLY A 65 1.82 20.07 -13.07
CA GLY A 65 1.07 21.16 -13.68
C GLY A 65 0.95 21.04 -15.19
N GLU A 66 -0.13 21.55 -15.75
CA GLU A 66 -0.41 21.60 -17.20
C GLU A 66 -0.24 20.25 -17.91
N GLY A 67 -0.62 19.15 -17.24
CA GLY A 67 -0.48 17.79 -17.79
C GLY A 67 0.92 17.19 -17.67
N VAL A 68 1.90 17.91 -17.10
CA VAL A 68 3.26 17.41 -16.88
C VAL A 68 3.43 16.98 -15.43
N PHE A 69 3.93 15.76 -15.23
CA PHE A 69 4.25 15.17 -13.96
C PHE A 69 5.71 14.71 -13.99
N GLN A 70 6.57 15.44 -13.33
CA GLN A 70 8.00 15.15 -13.32
C GLN A 70 8.49 14.87 -11.90
N VAL A 71 8.96 13.66 -11.65
CA VAL A 71 9.65 13.33 -10.40
C VAL A 71 11.02 14.02 -10.40
N ARG A 72 11.32 14.76 -9.32
CA ARG A 72 12.63 15.38 -9.08
C ARG A 72 13.52 14.46 -8.27
N SER A 73 12.94 13.85 -7.24
CA SER A 73 13.67 12.94 -6.35
C SER A 73 12.70 11.98 -5.68
N THR A 74 13.22 10.82 -5.31
CA THR A 74 12.53 9.84 -4.48
C THR A 74 13.50 9.24 -3.46
N ASN A 75 12.99 8.92 -2.28
CA ASN A 75 13.71 8.23 -1.22
C ASN A 75 12.73 7.41 -0.40
N GLY A 76 13.19 6.50 0.47
CA GLY A 76 12.29 5.70 1.27
C GLY A 76 12.98 4.63 2.09
N ASP A 77 12.15 3.77 2.68
CA ASP A 77 12.57 2.58 3.41
C ASP A 77 11.62 1.43 3.01
N THR A 78 12.16 0.39 2.38
CA THR A 78 11.41 -0.78 1.89
C THR A 78 11.04 -1.77 3.00
N PHE A 79 11.41 -1.47 4.24
CA PHE A 79 11.15 -2.28 5.44
C PHE A 79 10.57 -1.44 6.59
N LEU A 80 9.82 -0.38 6.27
CA LEU A 80 9.17 0.47 7.25
C LEU A 80 7.70 0.68 6.87
N GLY A 81 6.79 0.13 7.64
CA GLY A 81 5.36 0.25 7.39
C GLY A 81 4.49 -0.18 8.57
N GLY A 82 3.19 -0.23 8.37
CA GLY A 82 2.20 -0.56 9.38
C GLY A 82 2.42 -1.87 10.09
N ASP A 83 3.03 -2.86 9.42
CA ASP A 83 3.39 -4.15 10.02
C ASP A 83 4.42 -3.99 11.16
N ASP A 84 5.35 -3.03 11.06
CA ASP A 84 6.31 -2.74 12.15
C ASP A 84 5.61 -2.13 13.36
N PHE A 85 4.61 -1.28 13.12
CA PHE A 85 3.77 -0.71 14.17
C PHE A 85 2.96 -1.81 14.87
N ASP A 86 2.37 -2.72 14.10
CA ASP A 86 1.64 -3.88 14.65
C ASP A 86 2.56 -4.77 15.47
N GLN A 87 3.79 -5.00 15.01
CA GLN A 87 4.79 -5.79 15.76
C GLN A 87 5.12 -5.14 17.10
N ARG A 88 5.26 -3.81 17.19
CA ARG A 88 5.49 -3.11 18.46
C ARG A 88 4.32 -3.28 19.43
N VAL A 89 3.10 -3.19 18.92
CA VAL A 89 1.89 -3.42 19.71
C VAL A 89 1.81 -4.87 20.16
N MET A 90 2.06 -5.82 19.26
CA MET A 90 2.05 -7.25 19.55
C MET A 90 3.08 -7.62 20.62
N ASP A 91 4.31 -7.10 20.51
CA ASP A 91 5.36 -7.33 21.52
C ASP A 91 4.94 -6.80 22.90
N TYR A 92 4.33 -5.62 22.94
CA TYR A 92 3.77 -5.07 24.18
C TYR A 92 2.68 -5.97 24.78
N LEU A 93 1.76 -6.49 23.96
CA LEU A 93 0.69 -7.40 24.43
C LEU A 93 1.26 -8.71 24.97
N ILE A 94 2.28 -9.27 24.31
CA ILE A 94 2.99 -10.48 24.78
C ILE A 94 3.64 -10.23 26.14
N ASP A 95 4.32 -9.11 26.29
CA ASP A 95 5.01 -8.77 27.53
C ASP A 95 4.02 -8.51 28.69
N GLU A 96 2.88 -7.86 28.45
CA GLU A 96 1.83 -7.67 29.44
C GLU A 96 1.18 -9.02 29.82
N PHE A 97 0.92 -9.89 28.86
CA PHE A 97 0.39 -11.22 29.09
C PHE A 97 1.38 -12.07 29.94
N LYS A 98 2.67 -12.00 29.61
CA LYS A 98 3.73 -12.70 30.34
C LYS A 98 3.85 -12.21 31.77
N LYS A 99 3.71 -10.90 32.04
CA LYS A 99 3.69 -10.35 33.42
C LYS A 99 2.54 -10.91 34.25
N THR A 100 1.37 -11.06 33.63
CA THR A 100 0.14 -11.50 34.35
C THR A 100 0.05 -13.00 34.50
N ASN A 101 0.44 -13.77 33.48
CA ASN A 101 0.23 -15.21 33.41
C ASN A 101 1.52 -16.05 33.53
N SER A 102 2.69 -15.41 33.50
CA SER A 102 4.01 -16.09 33.50
C SER A 102 4.23 -17.01 32.27
N ILE A 103 3.48 -16.82 31.19
CA ILE A 103 3.54 -17.61 29.95
C ILE A 103 4.07 -16.71 28.85
N ASP A 104 5.05 -17.19 28.06
CA ASP A 104 5.57 -16.50 26.88
C ASP A 104 4.86 -17.05 25.64
N LEU A 105 4.14 -16.17 24.93
CA LEU A 105 3.35 -16.54 23.76
C LEU A 105 4.15 -16.59 22.46
N ARG A 106 5.45 -16.25 22.45
CA ARG A 106 6.29 -16.19 21.23
C ARG A 106 6.48 -17.54 20.54
N SER A 107 6.23 -18.65 21.23
CA SER A 107 6.26 -20.01 20.66
C SER A 107 4.90 -20.54 20.21
N ASP A 108 3.81 -19.86 20.55
CA ASP A 108 2.43 -20.27 20.20
C ASP A 108 1.97 -19.56 18.92
N ARG A 109 2.01 -20.28 17.78
CA ARG A 109 1.65 -19.72 16.49
C ARG A 109 0.20 -19.25 16.39
N GLN A 110 -0.74 -19.96 17.08
CA GLN A 110 -2.14 -19.56 17.07
C GLN A 110 -2.36 -18.28 17.89
N ALA A 111 -1.73 -18.20 19.06
CA ALA A 111 -1.76 -17.00 19.87
C ALA A 111 -1.12 -15.80 19.13
N LEU A 112 0.02 -16.00 18.44
CA LEU A 112 0.69 -14.95 17.68
C LEU A 112 -0.19 -14.40 16.55
N GLN A 113 -0.90 -15.27 15.80
CA GLN A 113 -1.80 -14.83 14.76
C GLN A 113 -2.94 -13.96 15.32
N ARG A 114 -3.57 -14.40 16.39
CA ARG A 114 -4.64 -13.64 17.07
C ARG A 114 -4.15 -12.32 17.66
N LEU A 115 -2.91 -12.30 18.18
CA LEU A 115 -2.29 -11.08 18.69
C LEU A 115 -1.99 -10.10 17.55
N LYS A 116 -1.53 -10.58 16.37
CA LYS A 116 -1.30 -9.75 15.19
C LYS A 116 -2.60 -9.07 14.75
N GLU A 117 -3.67 -9.82 14.59
CA GLU A 117 -4.99 -9.29 14.21
C GLU A 117 -5.52 -8.28 15.24
N ALA A 118 -5.34 -8.56 16.53
CA ALA A 118 -5.76 -7.65 17.59
C ALA A 118 -4.90 -6.37 17.65
N ALA A 119 -3.60 -6.46 17.37
CA ALA A 119 -2.68 -5.33 17.32
C ALA A 119 -3.04 -4.40 16.15
N GLU A 120 -3.26 -4.95 14.96
CA GLU A 120 -3.70 -4.20 13.78
C GLU A 120 -5.05 -3.51 14.03
N LYS A 121 -6.03 -4.25 14.56
CA LYS A 121 -7.33 -3.70 14.91
C LYS A 121 -7.21 -2.55 15.91
N ALA A 122 -6.42 -2.72 16.96
CA ALA A 122 -6.18 -1.68 17.95
C ALA A 122 -5.52 -0.45 17.34
N LYS A 123 -4.53 -0.61 16.46
CA LYS A 123 -3.89 0.47 15.70
C LYS A 123 -4.92 1.26 14.89
N ILE A 124 -5.80 0.59 14.16
CA ILE A 124 -6.85 1.21 13.35
C ILE A 124 -7.83 1.99 14.24
N GLU A 125 -8.32 1.38 15.31
CA GLU A 125 -9.26 2.02 16.24
C GLU A 125 -8.64 3.24 16.95
N LEU A 126 -7.39 3.14 17.38
CA LEU A 126 -6.66 4.22 18.05
C LEU A 126 -6.31 5.38 17.11
N SER A 127 -6.45 5.23 15.81
CA SER A 127 -6.36 6.36 14.86
C SER A 127 -7.55 7.33 15.00
N THR A 128 -8.70 6.85 15.47
CA THR A 128 -9.93 7.67 15.66
C THR A 128 -10.30 7.85 17.13
N THR A 129 -10.08 6.83 17.99
CA THR A 129 -10.43 6.87 19.42
C THR A 129 -9.19 7.14 20.29
N GLN A 130 -9.41 7.58 21.54
CA GLN A 130 -8.34 7.81 22.51
C GLN A 130 -7.90 6.53 23.24
N GLN A 131 -8.77 5.52 23.28
CA GLN A 131 -8.51 4.23 23.89
C GLN A 131 -9.34 3.15 23.21
N THR A 132 -8.86 1.90 23.28
CA THR A 132 -9.57 0.71 22.82
C THR A 132 -9.36 -0.44 23.79
N GLU A 133 -10.31 -1.38 23.84
CA GLU A 133 -10.19 -2.63 24.61
C GLU A 133 -9.75 -3.76 23.68
N ILE A 134 -8.65 -4.40 24.04
CA ILE A 134 -8.16 -5.62 23.41
C ILE A 134 -8.63 -6.79 24.26
N ASN A 135 -9.53 -7.62 23.72
CA ASN A 135 -10.11 -8.74 24.42
C ASN A 135 -9.93 -10.02 23.59
N LEU A 136 -9.03 -10.89 24.06
CA LEU A 136 -8.69 -12.16 23.43
C LEU A 136 -9.00 -13.31 24.41
N PRO A 137 -10.25 -13.80 24.43
CA PRO A 137 -10.61 -14.94 25.26
C PRO A 137 -9.94 -16.22 24.75
N TYR A 138 -9.60 -17.13 25.65
CA TYR A 138 -9.00 -18.43 25.31
C TYR A 138 -7.75 -18.31 24.43
N LEU A 139 -6.85 -17.37 24.78
CA LEU A 139 -5.65 -17.09 23.99
C LEU A 139 -4.65 -18.25 24.03
N THR A 140 -4.48 -18.85 25.20
CA THR A 140 -3.71 -20.09 25.43
C THR A 140 -4.26 -20.82 26.66
N ALA A 141 -3.65 -21.95 27.05
CA ALA A 141 -4.02 -22.69 28.26
C ALA A 141 -2.76 -23.28 28.96
N ASP A 142 -2.85 -23.42 30.25
CA ASP A 142 -1.89 -24.15 31.07
C ASP A 142 -2.58 -25.21 31.95
N ALA A 143 -1.85 -25.80 32.88
CA ALA A 143 -2.38 -26.82 33.82
C ALA A 143 -3.52 -26.28 34.71
N THR A 144 -3.66 -24.97 34.86
CA THR A 144 -4.72 -24.31 35.64
C THR A 144 -5.95 -23.94 34.82
N GLY A 145 -5.90 -24.16 33.49
CA GLY A 145 -7.01 -23.91 32.57
C GLY A 145 -6.71 -22.82 31.52
N PRO A 146 -7.76 -22.36 30.83
CA PRO A 146 -7.62 -21.38 29.78
C PRO A 146 -7.18 -20.02 30.31
N LYS A 147 -6.37 -19.31 29.51
CA LYS A 147 -5.87 -17.97 29.79
C LYS A 147 -6.41 -16.97 28.74
N HIS A 148 -6.74 -15.79 29.22
CA HIS A 148 -7.35 -14.73 28.44
C HIS A 148 -6.48 -13.48 28.52
N LEU A 149 -6.46 -12.68 27.47
CA LEU A 149 -5.88 -11.33 27.50
C LEU A 149 -7.03 -10.32 27.42
N VAL A 150 -7.17 -9.49 28.45
CA VAL A 150 -8.05 -8.32 28.45
C VAL A 150 -7.23 -7.12 28.86
N LEU A 151 -7.11 -6.13 27.98
CA LEU A 151 -6.27 -4.97 28.21
C LEU A 151 -6.87 -3.74 27.52
N THR A 152 -6.91 -2.60 28.23
CA THR A 152 -7.23 -1.31 27.62
C THR A 152 -5.96 -0.66 27.17
N MET A 153 -5.87 -0.33 25.89
CA MET A 153 -4.75 0.40 25.28
C MET A 153 -5.16 1.82 24.94
N THR A 154 -4.30 2.78 25.26
CA THR A 154 -4.53 4.20 24.90
C THR A 154 -3.72 4.58 23.66
N ARG A 155 -4.20 5.58 22.91
CA ARG A 155 -3.46 6.19 21.79
C ARG A 155 -2.08 6.67 22.24
N ALA A 156 -1.97 7.34 23.37
CA ALA A 156 -0.69 7.80 23.91
C ALA A 156 0.31 6.65 24.14
N LYS A 157 -0.19 5.48 24.59
CA LYS A 157 0.66 4.30 24.76
C LYS A 157 1.13 3.74 23.42
N MET A 158 0.26 3.67 22.42
CA MET A 158 0.63 3.27 21.05
C MET A 158 1.68 4.22 20.47
N GLU A 159 1.47 5.53 20.57
CA GLU A 159 2.41 6.55 20.10
C GLU A 159 3.77 6.45 20.80
N GLN A 160 3.78 6.15 22.11
CA GLN A 160 5.02 5.88 22.86
C GLN A 160 5.79 4.67 22.32
N LEU A 161 5.06 3.58 21.96
CA LEU A 161 5.66 2.34 21.44
C LEU A 161 6.22 2.48 20.03
N THR A 162 5.67 3.40 19.23
CA THR A 162 5.92 3.50 17.79
C THR A 162 6.58 4.82 17.36
N GLY A 163 6.86 5.71 18.30
CA GLY A 163 7.40 7.04 17.99
C GLY A 163 8.74 7.02 17.26
N ASP A 164 9.60 6.03 17.54
CA ASP A 164 10.86 5.83 16.83
C ASP A 164 10.67 5.46 15.36
N LEU A 165 9.60 4.70 15.02
CA LEU A 165 9.27 4.34 13.65
C LEU A 165 8.84 5.58 12.85
N ILE A 166 8.06 6.47 13.46
CA ILE A 166 7.68 7.74 12.83
C ILE A 166 8.91 8.61 12.60
N GLN A 167 9.85 8.68 13.56
CA GLN A 167 11.08 9.46 13.40
C GLN A 167 11.96 8.94 12.26
N LYS A 168 11.96 7.63 11.97
CA LYS A 168 12.68 7.04 10.84
C LYS A 168 12.21 7.57 9.48
N THR A 169 10.96 8.03 9.35
CA THR A 169 10.47 8.61 8.09
C THR A 169 11.06 9.99 7.78
N LEU A 170 11.54 10.71 8.79
CA LEU A 170 12.00 12.10 8.62
C LEU A 170 13.33 12.21 7.87
N GLU A 171 14.23 11.24 8.05
CA GLU A 171 15.52 11.27 7.36
C GLU A 171 15.39 11.08 5.84
N PRO A 172 14.59 10.11 5.31
CA PRO A 172 14.30 10.03 3.89
C PRO A 172 13.65 11.31 3.32
N ILE A 173 12.77 11.99 4.07
CA ILE A 173 12.19 13.27 3.65
C ILE A 173 13.29 14.30 3.40
N ARG A 174 14.19 14.47 4.37
CA ARG A 174 15.30 15.45 4.27
C ARG A 174 16.23 15.13 3.10
N ARG A 175 16.50 13.83 2.86
CA ARG A 175 17.31 13.38 1.71
C ARG A 175 16.60 13.69 0.40
N ALA A 176 15.32 13.38 0.27
CA ALA A 176 14.57 13.68 -0.95
C ALA A 176 14.53 15.18 -1.25
N LEU A 177 14.32 16.02 -0.24
CA LEU A 177 14.38 17.48 -0.39
C LEU A 177 15.79 17.95 -0.80
N SER A 178 16.85 17.42 -0.17
CA SER A 178 18.23 17.73 -0.52
C SER A 178 18.56 17.31 -1.95
N ASP A 179 18.16 16.10 -2.38
CA ASP A 179 18.39 15.59 -3.73
C ASP A 179 17.62 16.42 -4.78
N ALA A 180 16.43 16.91 -4.45
CA ALA A 180 15.67 17.86 -5.29
C ALA A 180 16.23 19.28 -5.26
N ASN A 181 17.22 19.58 -4.42
CA ASN A 181 17.76 20.91 -4.14
C ASN A 181 16.68 21.90 -3.69
N LEU A 182 15.79 21.47 -2.78
CA LEU A 182 14.67 22.22 -2.26
C LEU A 182 14.67 22.25 -0.73
N LYS A 183 14.06 23.30 -0.19
CA LYS A 183 13.70 23.40 1.24
C LYS A 183 12.26 22.96 1.44
N ALA A 184 11.92 22.49 2.63
CA ALA A 184 10.55 22.11 2.97
C ALA A 184 9.53 23.25 2.75
N SER A 185 9.94 24.51 2.91
CA SER A 185 9.10 25.70 2.67
C SER A 185 8.74 25.92 1.20
N GLU A 186 9.49 25.36 0.24
CA GLU A 186 9.29 25.49 -1.19
C GLU A 186 8.29 24.47 -1.73
N ILE A 187 7.96 23.45 -0.96
CA ILE A 187 6.89 22.51 -1.29
C ILE A 187 5.54 23.22 -1.20
N ASN A 188 4.76 23.19 -2.26
CA ASN A 188 3.44 23.82 -2.29
C ASN A 188 2.42 23.00 -1.53
N GLU A 189 2.35 21.68 -1.78
CA GLU A 189 1.39 20.78 -1.16
C GLU A 189 2.06 19.45 -0.74
N ILE A 190 1.53 18.87 0.35
CA ILE A 190 1.95 17.55 0.82
C ILE A 190 0.77 16.60 0.65
N VAL A 191 0.91 15.61 -0.23
CA VAL A 191 -0.11 14.58 -0.48
C VAL A 191 0.21 13.38 0.38
N LEU A 192 -0.73 12.99 1.26
CA LEU A 192 -0.60 11.84 2.13
C LEU A 192 -1.25 10.61 1.50
N VAL A 193 -0.51 9.51 1.46
CA VAL A 193 -0.89 8.24 0.86
C VAL A 193 -0.58 7.09 1.83
N GLY A 194 -1.30 5.98 1.69
CA GLY A 194 -1.13 4.78 2.52
C GLY A 194 -1.94 4.82 3.81
N GLY A 195 -2.32 3.65 4.31
CA GLY A 195 -3.22 3.52 5.47
C GLY A 195 -2.68 4.12 6.76
N MET A 196 -1.35 4.12 6.95
CA MET A 196 -0.69 4.63 8.17
C MET A 196 -0.79 6.14 8.33
N ILE A 197 -1.05 6.89 7.27
CA ILE A 197 -1.25 8.36 7.36
C ILE A 197 -2.51 8.74 8.14
N ARG A 198 -3.39 7.78 8.41
CA ARG A 198 -4.58 8.00 9.27
C ARG A 198 -4.21 8.18 10.74
N MET A 199 -3.01 7.74 11.15
CA MET A 199 -2.51 7.90 12.51
C MET A 199 -2.20 9.38 12.81
N PRO A 200 -2.80 10.00 13.86
CA PRO A 200 -2.62 11.42 14.15
C PRO A 200 -1.16 11.83 14.36
N ALA A 201 -0.35 10.97 15.00
CA ALA A 201 1.06 11.24 15.24
C ALA A 201 1.88 11.31 13.93
N VAL A 202 1.51 10.54 12.90
CA VAL A 202 2.13 10.60 11.56
C VAL A 202 1.80 11.94 10.91
N GLN A 203 0.53 12.35 10.90
CA GLN A 203 0.12 13.65 10.33
C GLN A 203 0.82 14.82 11.03
N GLU A 204 0.92 14.76 12.35
CA GLU A 204 1.60 15.80 13.15
C GLU A 204 3.11 15.84 12.85
N ALA A 205 3.77 14.71 12.67
CA ALA A 205 5.18 14.64 12.29
C ALA A 205 5.43 15.29 10.91
N VAL A 206 4.59 14.96 9.92
CA VAL A 206 4.64 15.55 8.58
C VAL A 206 4.38 17.07 8.64
N ARG A 207 3.34 17.48 9.37
CA ARG A 207 3.02 18.90 9.57
C ARG A 207 4.18 19.69 10.16
N LYS A 208 4.86 19.12 11.15
CA LYS A 208 6.03 19.75 11.77
C LYS A 208 7.22 19.85 10.83
N GLU A 209 7.51 18.80 10.06
CA GLU A 209 8.67 18.76 9.15
C GLU A 209 8.52 19.75 8.00
N PHE A 210 7.31 19.87 7.42
CA PHE A 210 7.07 20.80 6.31
C PHE A 210 6.56 22.19 6.74
N GLY A 211 6.13 22.35 7.98
CA GLY A 211 5.54 23.61 8.48
C GLY A 211 4.19 23.95 7.87
N LYS A 212 3.49 22.97 7.25
CA LYS A 212 2.22 23.12 6.54
C LYS A 212 1.27 21.98 6.86
N GLU A 213 -0.05 22.24 6.78
CA GLU A 213 -1.05 21.17 6.83
C GLU A 213 -1.00 20.32 5.56
N PRO A 214 -0.98 18.99 5.67
CA PRO A 214 -1.07 18.11 4.51
C PRO A 214 -2.43 18.23 3.79
N HIS A 215 -2.42 17.99 2.49
CA HIS A 215 -3.61 17.96 1.66
C HIS A 215 -4.55 16.81 2.06
N LYS A 216 -5.85 17.11 2.22
CA LYS A 216 -6.88 16.16 2.68
C LYS A 216 -7.89 15.78 1.59
N GLY A 217 -7.65 16.19 0.35
CA GLY A 217 -8.63 16.07 -0.74
C GLY A 217 -8.60 14.74 -1.49
N VAL A 218 -7.66 13.83 -1.20
CA VAL A 218 -7.58 12.51 -1.85
C VAL A 218 -7.88 11.40 -0.86
N ASN A 219 -8.53 10.34 -1.34
CA ASN A 219 -8.71 9.13 -0.55
C ASN A 219 -7.39 8.34 -0.54
N PRO A 220 -6.73 8.17 0.61
CA PRO A 220 -5.42 7.53 0.68
C PRO A 220 -5.43 6.03 0.34
N ASP A 221 -6.60 5.39 0.39
CA ASP A 221 -6.75 3.96 0.08
C ASP A 221 -6.97 3.71 -1.42
N GLU A 222 -7.44 4.72 -2.17
CA GLU A 222 -7.84 4.60 -3.58
C GLU A 222 -6.96 5.39 -4.53
N VAL A 223 -6.26 6.42 -4.05
CA VAL A 223 -5.55 7.39 -4.88
C VAL A 223 -4.52 6.74 -5.82
N VAL A 224 -3.82 5.70 -5.37
CA VAL A 224 -2.87 4.94 -6.19
C VAL A 224 -3.59 4.19 -7.32
N ALA A 225 -4.70 3.53 -6.99
CA ALA A 225 -5.50 2.78 -7.97
C ALA A 225 -6.12 3.72 -9.02
N VAL A 226 -6.63 4.86 -8.59
CA VAL A 226 -7.16 5.92 -9.50
C VAL A 226 -6.05 6.42 -10.43
N GLY A 227 -4.86 6.72 -9.89
CA GLY A 227 -3.71 7.15 -10.70
C GLY A 227 -3.25 6.08 -11.69
N ALA A 228 -3.24 4.81 -11.27
CA ALA A 228 -2.95 3.68 -12.15
C ALA A 228 -3.98 3.55 -13.28
N ALA A 229 -5.27 3.76 -12.99
CA ALA A 229 -6.34 3.78 -14.00
C ALA A 229 -6.16 4.94 -15.00
N ILE A 230 -5.79 6.14 -14.52
CA ILE A 230 -5.46 7.28 -15.41
C ILE A 230 -4.31 6.90 -16.33
N GLN A 231 -3.24 6.29 -15.80
CA GLN A 231 -2.10 5.83 -16.61
C GLN A 231 -2.51 4.77 -17.63
N ALA A 232 -3.43 3.87 -17.30
CA ALA A 232 -3.98 2.90 -18.24
C ALA A 232 -4.73 3.62 -19.37
N GLY A 233 -5.52 4.64 -19.07
CA GLY A 233 -6.18 5.50 -20.07
C GLY A 233 -5.19 6.25 -20.99
N VAL A 234 -4.04 6.69 -20.44
CA VAL A 234 -2.95 7.28 -21.23
C VAL A 234 -2.36 6.25 -22.19
N LEU A 235 -2.06 5.04 -21.72
CA LEU A 235 -1.52 3.94 -22.54
C LEU A 235 -2.53 3.48 -23.60
N GLY A 236 -3.83 3.48 -23.28
CA GLY A 236 -4.92 3.18 -24.22
C GLY A 236 -5.23 4.30 -25.22
N GLY A 237 -4.63 5.49 -25.04
CA GLY A 237 -4.88 6.66 -25.89
C GLY A 237 -6.21 7.39 -25.62
N GLU A 238 -6.90 7.03 -24.56
CA GLU A 238 -8.16 7.66 -24.11
C GLU A 238 -7.88 9.01 -23.41
N VAL A 239 -6.81 9.06 -22.62
CA VAL A 239 -6.33 10.27 -21.96
C VAL A 239 -5.15 10.81 -22.74
N LYS A 240 -5.27 12.06 -23.20
CA LYS A 240 -4.24 12.78 -23.97
C LYS A 240 -3.64 13.90 -23.13
N ASP A 241 -2.50 14.39 -23.58
CA ASP A 241 -1.83 15.57 -22.99
C ASP A 241 -1.30 15.36 -21.55
N ILE A 242 -1.01 14.11 -21.19
CA ILE A 242 -0.29 13.79 -19.95
C ILE A 242 1.10 13.27 -20.29
N LEU A 243 2.12 13.91 -19.72
CA LEU A 243 3.52 13.50 -19.78
C LEU A 243 4.00 13.13 -18.37
N LEU A 244 4.39 11.87 -18.20
CA LEU A 244 4.95 11.35 -16.96
C LEU A 244 6.44 11.10 -17.14
N LEU A 245 7.26 11.74 -16.31
CA LEU A 245 8.71 11.54 -16.24
C LEU A 245 9.07 11.05 -14.85
N ASP A 246 9.56 9.83 -14.78
CA ASP A 246 9.99 9.18 -13.54
C ASP A 246 11.53 9.22 -13.39
N VAL A 247 12.07 8.73 -12.29
CA VAL A 247 13.51 8.73 -12.00
C VAL A 247 13.99 7.36 -11.54
N THR A 248 15.31 7.11 -11.70
CA THR A 248 15.94 5.95 -11.08
C THR A 248 16.01 6.13 -9.56
N PRO A 249 15.56 5.17 -8.74
CA PRO A 249 15.59 5.32 -7.28
C PRO A 249 17.00 5.17 -6.69
N LEU A 250 17.87 4.42 -7.37
CA LEU A 250 19.21 4.06 -6.92
C LEU A 250 20.25 4.28 -8.02
N THR A 251 21.47 4.57 -7.59
CA THR A 251 22.64 4.71 -8.47
C THR A 251 22.98 3.39 -9.15
N LEU A 252 23.25 3.44 -10.44
CA LEU A 252 23.77 2.33 -11.25
C LEU A 252 25.25 2.53 -11.52
N SER A 253 26.05 1.52 -11.28
CA SER A 253 27.50 1.58 -11.31
C SER A 253 28.11 0.31 -11.86
N VAL A 254 29.42 0.36 -12.11
CA VAL A 254 30.26 -0.81 -12.45
C VAL A 254 31.36 -0.98 -11.41
N GLU A 255 31.73 -2.24 -11.16
CA GLU A 255 32.90 -2.54 -10.36
C GLU A 255 34.18 -2.21 -11.15
N THR A 256 35.07 -1.45 -10.52
CA THR A 256 36.38 -1.09 -11.08
C THR A 256 37.50 -1.62 -10.20
N MET A 257 38.74 -1.33 -10.58
CA MET A 257 39.95 -1.82 -9.88
C MET A 257 39.90 -1.49 -8.38
N GLY A 258 40.22 -2.48 -7.53
CA GLY A 258 40.11 -2.35 -6.07
C GLY A 258 38.70 -2.58 -5.52
N SER A 259 37.82 -3.20 -6.31
CA SER A 259 36.41 -3.45 -5.94
C SER A 259 35.64 -2.18 -5.58
N VAL A 260 35.95 -1.09 -6.26
CA VAL A 260 35.26 0.20 -6.11
C VAL A 260 34.04 0.21 -7.02
N SER A 261 32.92 0.73 -6.50
CA SER A 261 31.70 1.01 -7.25
C SER A 261 31.81 2.38 -7.94
N THR A 262 31.95 2.37 -9.27
CA THR A 262 32.05 3.61 -10.07
C THR A 262 30.72 3.95 -10.69
N PRO A 263 30.05 5.06 -10.28
CA PRO A 263 28.75 5.47 -10.77
C PRO A 263 28.77 5.81 -12.26
N ILE A 264 27.71 5.41 -12.99
CA ILE A 264 27.46 5.80 -14.40
C ILE A 264 26.11 6.56 -14.50
N ILE A 265 25.06 6.06 -13.86
CA ILE A 265 23.79 6.75 -13.74
C ILE A 265 23.50 6.95 -12.25
N GLU A 266 23.52 8.20 -11.83
CA GLU A 266 23.23 8.55 -10.44
C GLU A 266 21.74 8.40 -10.14
N ARG A 267 21.40 8.11 -8.87
CA ARG A 267 20.00 8.12 -8.41
C ARG A 267 19.32 9.42 -8.78
N ASN A 268 18.00 9.39 -8.87
CA ASN A 268 17.16 10.52 -9.25
C ASN A 268 17.45 11.08 -10.67
N THR A 269 18.11 10.29 -11.53
CA THR A 269 18.22 10.61 -12.96
C THR A 269 16.89 10.28 -13.65
N THR A 270 16.32 11.24 -14.38
CA THR A 270 15.08 11.07 -15.16
C THR A 270 15.21 9.97 -16.20
N VAL A 271 14.20 9.10 -16.30
CA VAL A 271 14.12 8.02 -17.29
C VAL A 271 13.03 8.33 -18.34
N PRO A 272 13.21 7.91 -19.62
CA PRO A 272 14.31 7.09 -20.13
C PRO A 272 15.63 7.88 -20.21
N THR A 273 16.77 7.17 -20.05
CA THR A 273 18.09 7.80 -20.09
C THR A 273 19.16 6.84 -20.63
N ARG A 274 20.20 7.43 -21.24
CA ARG A 274 21.37 6.70 -21.73
C ARG A 274 22.64 7.43 -21.35
N LYS A 275 23.57 6.75 -20.65
CA LYS A 275 24.88 7.30 -20.29
C LYS A 275 25.97 6.29 -20.59
N SER A 276 27.13 6.79 -21.02
CA SER A 276 28.31 5.99 -21.34
C SER A 276 29.54 6.53 -20.63
N GLN A 277 30.43 5.61 -20.25
CA GLN A 277 31.74 5.96 -19.71
C GLN A 277 32.83 5.03 -20.32
N ILE A 278 34.02 5.59 -20.57
CA ILE A 278 35.15 4.82 -21.10
C ILE A 278 36.00 4.33 -19.95
N PHE A 279 36.27 3.03 -19.95
CA PHE A 279 37.16 2.33 -19.03
C PHE A 279 38.35 1.72 -19.80
N SER A 280 39.29 1.17 -19.08
CA SER A 280 40.44 0.50 -19.67
C SER A 280 40.80 -0.78 -18.92
N THR A 281 41.77 -1.53 -19.45
CA THR A 281 42.32 -2.75 -18.82
C THR A 281 43.15 -2.42 -17.60
N ALA A 282 43.07 -3.26 -16.57
CA ALA A 282 43.83 -3.13 -15.31
C ALA A 282 45.21 -3.79 -15.34
N SER A 283 45.42 -4.69 -16.29
CA SER A 283 46.67 -5.46 -16.44
C SER A 283 47.22 -5.41 -17.87
N ASP A 284 48.53 -5.53 -18.01
CA ASP A 284 49.18 -5.65 -19.32
C ASP A 284 48.74 -6.92 -20.03
N SER A 285 48.56 -6.84 -21.35
CA SER A 285 48.16 -7.97 -22.20
C SER A 285 46.82 -8.60 -21.83
N GLN A 286 45.96 -7.87 -21.17
CA GLN A 286 44.61 -8.32 -20.81
C GLN A 286 43.74 -8.35 -22.07
N THR A 287 43.22 -9.52 -22.44
CA THR A 287 42.40 -9.74 -23.66
C THR A 287 40.89 -9.85 -23.39
N GLN A 288 40.47 -9.79 -22.13
CA GLN A 288 39.09 -9.82 -21.71
C GLN A 288 38.86 -8.95 -20.46
N VAL A 289 37.66 -8.42 -20.32
CA VAL A 289 37.23 -7.68 -19.12
C VAL A 289 35.88 -8.23 -18.64
N GLU A 290 35.75 -8.44 -17.34
CA GLU A 290 34.48 -8.70 -16.71
C GLU A 290 33.78 -7.36 -16.35
N ILE A 291 32.58 -7.18 -16.82
CA ILE A 291 31.73 -6.05 -16.45
C ILE A 291 30.75 -6.53 -15.35
N HIS A 292 30.93 -6.03 -14.15
CA HIS A 292 30.05 -6.30 -13.00
C HIS A 292 29.16 -5.09 -12.77
N VAL A 293 27.86 -5.26 -13.04
CA VAL A 293 26.84 -4.22 -12.93
C VAL A 293 26.27 -4.22 -11.52
N LEU A 294 26.22 -3.04 -10.90
CA LEU A 294 25.84 -2.84 -9.50
C LEU A 294 24.73 -1.80 -9.37
N GLN A 295 23.94 -1.93 -8.31
CA GLN A 295 22.92 -0.95 -7.91
C GLN A 295 23.07 -0.63 -6.42
N GLY A 296 23.12 0.65 -6.07
CA GLY A 296 23.22 1.12 -4.69
C GLY A 296 24.15 2.32 -4.52
N GLU A 297 24.23 2.80 -3.29
CA GLU A 297 24.91 4.07 -2.93
C GLU A 297 26.26 3.84 -2.21
N ARG A 298 26.71 2.58 -2.08
CA ARG A 298 27.93 2.29 -1.32
C ARG A 298 29.16 2.39 -2.20
N PRO A 299 30.29 2.91 -1.66
CA PRO A 299 31.53 3.06 -2.42
C PRO A 299 32.17 1.74 -2.87
N MET A 300 31.93 0.65 -2.12
CA MET A 300 32.53 -0.66 -2.42
C MET A 300 31.53 -1.56 -3.14
N ALA A 301 32.01 -2.30 -4.14
CA ALA A 301 31.16 -3.19 -4.96
C ALA A 301 30.42 -4.26 -4.14
N ALA A 302 31.09 -4.85 -3.15
CA ALA A 302 30.54 -5.92 -2.31
C ALA A 302 29.34 -5.45 -1.44
N ASP A 303 29.23 -4.14 -1.17
CA ASP A 303 28.19 -3.55 -0.34
C ASP A 303 26.96 -3.09 -1.16
N ASN A 304 27.02 -3.26 -2.47
CA ASN A 304 25.94 -2.94 -3.40
C ASN A 304 25.26 -4.20 -3.94
N LYS A 305 24.04 -4.03 -4.46
CA LYS A 305 23.29 -5.11 -5.10
C LYS A 305 23.92 -5.44 -6.46
N SER A 306 24.37 -6.67 -6.65
CA SER A 306 24.77 -7.16 -7.96
C SER A 306 23.55 -7.36 -8.85
N LEU A 307 23.54 -6.72 -10.02
CA LEU A 307 22.52 -6.89 -11.06
C LEU A 307 22.92 -7.94 -12.09
N GLY A 308 24.22 -8.19 -12.25
CA GLY A 308 24.72 -9.21 -13.15
C GLY A 308 26.17 -8.98 -13.55
N LYS A 309 26.74 -9.99 -14.21
CA LYS A 309 28.10 -9.96 -14.73
C LYS A 309 28.14 -10.49 -16.16
N PHE A 310 28.97 -9.91 -17.00
CA PHE A 310 29.27 -10.43 -18.34
C PHE A 310 30.69 -10.12 -18.76
N ILE A 311 31.21 -10.85 -19.74
CA ILE A 311 32.61 -10.75 -20.16
C ILE A 311 32.64 -10.22 -21.59
N LEU A 312 33.39 -9.14 -21.81
CA LEU A 312 33.84 -8.70 -23.14
C LEU A 312 35.21 -9.31 -23.42
N ASP A 313 35.28 -10.16 -24.42
CA ASP A 313 36.49 -10.84 -24.85
C ASP A 313 37.04 -10.30 -26.21
N GLY A 314 38.24 -10.79 -26.60
CA GLY A 314 38.84 -10.46 -27.87
C GLY A 314 39.39 -9.05 -27.96
N ILE A 315 39.71 -8.45 -26.85
CA ILE A 315 40.45 -7.19 -26.76
C ILE A 315 41.88 -7.43 -27.23
N PRO A 316 42.45 -6.62 -28.15
CA PRO A 316 43.84 -6.76 -28.57
C PRO A 316 44.79 -6.61 -27.39
N SER A 317 45.79 -7.49 -27.33
CA SER A 317 46.86 -7.42 -26.33
C SER A 317 47.59 -6.08 -26.41
N ALA A 318 47.55 -5.31 -25.33
CA ALA A 318 48.17 -3.99 -25.22
C ALA A 318 48.60 -3.73 -23.76
N PRO A 319 49.46 -2.75 -23.51
CA PRO A 319 49.73 -2.27 -22.16
C PRO A 319 48.46 -1.83 -21.46
N ARG A 320 48.38 -2.00 -20.14
CA ARG A 320 47.27 -1.53 -19.33
C ARG A 320 47.02 -0.03 -19.57
N GLY A 321 45.75 0.36 -19.56
CA GLY A 321 45.33 1.77 -19.76
C GLY A 321 45.23 2.19 -21.23
N ILE A 322 45.64 1.37 -22.21
CA ILE A 322 45.58 1.67 -23.65
C ILE A 322 44.20 1.27 -24.25
N PRO A 323 43.67 0.04 -24.04
CA PRO A 323 42.37 -0.33 -24.57
C PRO A 323 41.25 0.63 -24.08
N GLN A 324 40.34 0.97 -24.98
CA GLN A 324 39.19 1.83 -24.66
C GLN A 324 37.90 1.01 -24.73
N ILE A 325 37.35 0.74 -23.56
CA ILE A 325 36.12 -0.03 -23.39
C ILE A 325 35.01 0.93 -22.98
N GLU A 326 34.07 1.21 -23.89
CA GLU A 326 32.93 2.04 -23.62
C GLU A 326 31.81 1.20 -22.99
N VAL A 327 31.47 1.49 -21.75
CA VAL A 327 30.33 0.88 -21.05
C VAL A 327 29.15 1.84 -21.09
N THR A 328 28.06 1.41 -21.71
CA THR A 328 26.83 2.18 -21.91
C THR A 328 25.71 1.56 -21.09
N PHE A 329 25.05 2.37 -20.28
CA PHE A 329 23.81 2.05 -19.61
C PHE A 329 22.66 2.73 -20.36
N ASP A 330 21.64 1.97 -20.70
CA ASP A 330 20.45 2.40 -21.40
C ASP A 330 19.22 1.95 -20.61
N ILE A 331 18.45 2.89 -20.09
CA ILE A 331 17.23 2.63 -19.29
C ILE A 331 16.02 3.13 -20.11
N ASP A 332 15.12 2.23 -20.40
CA ASP A 332 13.88 2.57 -21.10
C ASP A 332 12.83 3.22 -20.19
N ALA A 333 11.70 3.61 -20.77
CA ALA A 333 10.57 4.20 -20.03
C ALA A 333 9.89 3.22 -19.05
N ASN A 334 10.18 1.92 -19.12
CA ASN A 334 9.68 0.90 -18.21
C ASN A 334 10.69 0.58 -17.09
N GLY A 335 11.86 1.24 -17.09
CA GLY A 335 12.95 0.98 -16.15
C GLY A 335 13.78 -0.25 -16.48
N ILE A 336 13.66 -0.82 -17.70
CA ILE A 336 14.50 -1.93 -18.13
C ILE A 336 15.89 -1.41 -18.42
N ILE A 337 16.90 -2.02 -17.79
CA ILE A 337 18.30 -1.62 -17.88
C ILE A 337 19.02 -2.54 -18.88
N ASN A 338 19.59 -1.95 -19.92
CA ASN A 338 20.50 -2.61 -20.84
C ASN A 338 21.90 -2.07 -20.62
N VAL A 339 22.88 -2.96 -20.43
CA VAL A 339 24.28 -2.58 -20.29
C VAL A 339 25.07 -3.19 -21.43
N THR A 340 25.76 -2.35 -22.17
CA THR A 340 26.59 -2.76 -23.30
C THR A 340 28.05 -2.36 -23.05
N ALA A 341 28.97 -3.26 -23.24
CA ALA A 341 30.42 -2.98 -23.28
C ALA A 341 30.90 -3.10 -24.73
N LEU A 342 31.63 -2.11 -25.22
CA LEU A 342 32.15 -2.00 -26.57
C LEU A 342 33.65 -1.73 -26.53
N ASP A 343 34.47 -2.61 -27.13
CA ASP A 343 35.87 -2.29 -27.44
C ASP A 343 35.92 -1.38 -28.68
N LYS A 344 36.37 -0.13 -28.49
CA LYS A 344 36.43 0.89 -29.55
C LYS A 344 37.44 0.58 -30.64
N ALA A 345 38.45 -0.26 -30.38
CA ALA A 345 39.44 -0.61 -31.35
C ALA A 345 38.98 -1.66 -32.35
N THR A 346 38.22 -2.66 -31.85
CA THR A 346 37.79 -3.80 -32.69
C THR A 346 36.30 -3.75 -33.04
N ASN A 347 35.52 -2.82 -32.47
CA ASN A 347 34.07 -2.77 -32.52
C ASN A 347 33.38 -4.05 -32.01
N ARG A 348 34.06 -4.87 -31.24
CA ARG A 348 33.43 -5.98 -30.54
C ARG A 348 32.60 -5.48 -29.37
N SER A 349 31.43 -6.01 -29.24
CA SER A 349 30.55 -5.66 -28.15
C SER A 349 29.93 -6.88 -27.49
N GLN A 350 29.65 -6.76 -26.19
CA GLN A 350 28.85 -7.69 -25.42
C GLN A 350 27.85 -6.88 -24.64
N HIS A 351 26.70 -7.46 -24.35
CA HIS A 351 25.67 -6.81 -23.60
C HIS A 351 24.99 -7.75 -22.62
N ILE A 352 24.41 -7.17 -21.58
CA ILE A 352 23.48 -7.83 -20.70
C ILE A 352 22.22 -6.96 -20.62
N THR A 353 21.08 -7.59 -20.82
CA THR A 353 19.81 -6.98 -20.42
C THR A 353 19.58 -7.38 -18.98
N ILE A 354 19.53 -6.41 -18.10
CA ILE A 354 19.19 -6.67 -16.71
C ILE A 354 17.68 -6.91 -16.67
N THR A 355 17.30 -8.13 -16.93
CA THR A 355 16.04 -8.64 -16.45
C THR A 355 16.29 -9.05 -15.02
N ALA A 356 16.07 -8.12 -14.08
CA ALA A 356 16.18 -8.46 -12.67
C ALA A 356 15.29 -9.66 -12.43
N SER A 357 15.88 -10.78 -12.09
CA SER A 357 15.10 -11.96 -11.75
C SER A 357 14.40 -11.66 -10.43
N SER A 358 13.09 -11.82 -10.40
CA SER A 358 12.31 -11.96 -9.15
C SER A 358 12.82 -13.15 -8.30
N GLY A 359 13.88 -13.83 -8.75
CA GLY A 359 14.33 -15.11 -8.24
C GLY A 359 13.57 -16.28 -8.84
N LEU A 360 12.54 -16.02 -9.65
CA LEU A 360 11.76 -17.03 -10.37
C LEU A 360 12.25 -17.16 -11.81
N THR A 361 12.40 -18.39 -12.26
CA THR A 361 12.68 -18.71 -13.68
C THR A 361 11.37 -18.70 -14.49
N GLU A 362 11.44 -18.51 -15.80
CA GLU A 362 10.26 -18.57 -16.68
C GLU A 362 9.51 -19.92 -16.54
N SER A 363 10.23 -21.01 -16.29
CA SER A 363 9.61 -22.31 -16.02
C SER A 363 8.83 -22.35 -14.71
N GLU A 364 9.28 -21.68 -13.68
CA GLU A 364 8.57 -21.56 -12.39
C GLU A 364 7.32 -20.67 -12.54
N ILE A 365 7.43 -19.57 -13.30
CA ILE A 365 6.27 -18.73 -13.62
C ILE A 365 5.21 -19.52 -14.39
N GLN A 366 5.60 -20.29 -15.40
CA GLN A 366 4.65 -21.14 -16.16
C GLN A 366 4.04 -22.24 -15.29
N LYS A 367 4.81 -22.84 -14.39
CA LYS A 367 4.29 -23.81 -13.42
C LYS A 367 3.26 -23.18 -12.49
N MET A 368 3.56 -22.00 -11.93
CA MET A 368 2.62 -21.26 -11.06
C MET A 368 1.33 -20.86 -11.80
N LYS A 369 1.41 -20.50 -13.09
CA LYS A 369 0.22 -20.26 -13.91
C LYS A 369 -0.64 -21.51 -14.06
N GLN A 370 -0.02 -22.64 -14.35
CA GLN A 370 -0.75 -23.90 -14.46
C GLN A 370 -1.38 -24.33 -13.13
N GLU A 371 -0.66 -24.16 -12.01
CA GLU A 371 -1.20 -24.43 -10.68
C GLU A 371 -2.38 -23.50 -10.35
N ALA A 372 -2.30 -22.21 -10.69
CA ALA A 372 -3.40 -21.26 -10.52
C ALA A 372 -4.65 -21.68 -11.36
N GLU A 373 -4.46 -22.12 -12.61
CA GLU A 373 -5.56 -22.61 -13.45
C GLU A 373 -6.18 -23.91 -12.89
N ILE A 374 -5.36 -24.85 -12.43
CA ILE A 374 -5.82 -26.13 -11.86
C ILE A 374 -6.64 -25.93 -10.59
N HIS A 375 -6.23 -24.99 -9.74
CA HIS A 375 -6.87 -24.73 -8.44
C HIS A 375 -7.90 -23.60 -8.47
N ALA A 376 -8.15 -22.97 -9.62
CA ALA A 376 -9.00 -21.78 -9.74
C ALA A 376 -10.39 -21.96 -9.12
N GLU A 377 -11.05 -23.12 -9.35
CA GLU A 377 -12.37 -23.39 -8.77
C GLU A 377 -12.33 -23.61 -7.24
N GLU A 378 -11.28 -24.27 -6.75
CA GLU A 378 -11.08 -24.53 -5.32
C GLU A 378 -10.78 -23.22 -4.57
N ASP A 379 -9.88 -22.41 -5.12
CA ASP A 379 -9.51 -21.11 -4.59
C ASP A 379 -10.71 -20.15 -4.59
N LEU A 380 -11.53 -20.15 -5.63
CA LEU A 380 -12.74 -19.33 -5.68
C LEU A 380 -13.73 -19.72 -4.58
N LYS A 381 -13.97 -21.02 -4.38
CA LYS A 381 -14.85 -21.52 -3.30
C LYS A 381 -14.30 -21.17 -1.92
N ARG A 382 -12.99 -21.29 -1.75
CA ARG A 382 -12.32 -20.93 -0.50
C ARG A 382 -12.42 -19.43 -0.20
N LYS A 383 -12.22 -18.59 -1.22
CA LYS A 383 -12.38 -17.14 -1.12
C LYS A 383 -13.83 -16.79 -0.73
N GLU A 384 -14.83 -17.35 -1.43
CA GLU A 384 -16.25 -17.13 -1.14
C GLU A 384 -16.62 -17.55 0.30
N LEU A 385 -16.06 -18.66 0.77
CA LEU A 385 -16.26 -19.12 2.14
C LEU A 385 -15.70 -18.12 3.17
N VAL A 386 -14.50 -17.60 2.92
CA VAL A 386 -13.85 -16.58 3.78
C VAL A 386 -14.65 -15.28 3.77
N GLU A 387 -15.07 -14.80 2.61
CA GLU A 387 -15.88 -13.59 2.48
C GLU A 387 -17.22 -13.72 3.21
N ASN A 388 -17.90 -14.86 3.08
CA ASN A 388 -19.15 -15.11 3.79
C ASN A 388 -18.95 -15.21 5.32
N ARG A 389 -17.85 -15.79 5.79
CA ARG A 389 -17.49 -15.80 7.23
C ARG A 389 -17.23 -14.39 7.77
N ASN A 390 -16.48 -13.59 7.02
CA ASN A 390 -16.22 -12.19 7.39
C ASN A 390 -17.53 -11.36 7.44
N GLY A 391 -18.41 -11.57 6.46
CA GLY A 391 -19.74 -10.94 6.45
C GLY A 391 -20.59 -11.37 7.64
N ALA A 392 -20.53 -12.65 8.03
CA ALA A 392 -21.22 -13.20 9.18
C ALA A 392 -20.72 -12.62 10.51
N ASP A 393 -19.41 -12.52 10.69
CA ASP A 393 -18.80 -11.90 11.88
C ASP A 393 -19.20 -10.44 12.01
N ASN A 394 -19.19 -9.68 10.91
CA ASN A 394 -19.64 -8.30 10.91
C ASN A 394 -21.12 -8.15 11.25
N ALA A 395 -21.97 -9.05 10.75
CA ALA A 395 -23.41 -9.03 11.07
C ALA A 395 -23.67 -9.35 12.55
N ILE A 396 -22.97 -10.36 13.11
CA ILE A 396 -23.03 -10.68 14.54
C ILE A 396 -22.60 -9.46 15.38
N TYR A 397 -21.45 -8.87 15.05
CA TYR A 397 -20.94 -7.69 15.77
C TYR A 397 -21.94 -6.53 15.74
N THR A 398 -22.51 -6.24 14.58
CA THR A 398 -23.50 -5.17 14.40
C THR A 398 -24.77 -5.43 15.21
N ALA A 399 -25.26 -6.68 15.20
CA ALA A 399 -26.43 -7.09 15.97
C ALA A 399 -26.21 -6.96 17.48
N GLU A 400 -25.08 -7.44 17.99
CA GLU A 400 -24.73 -7.37 19.42
C GLU A 400 -24.52 -5.93 19.88
N LYS A 401 -23.86 -5.10 19.07
CA LYS A 401 -23.68 -3.68 19.34
C LYS A 401 -25.04 -2.96 19.39
N LEU A 402 -25.93 -3.24 18.45
CA LEU A 402 -27.27 -2.66 18.40
C LEU A 402 -28.07 -3.01 19.66
N ILE A 403 -28.04 -4.26 20.11
CA ILE A 403 -28.69 -4.71 21.35
C ILE A 403 -28.07 -4.02 22.56
N LYS A 404 -26.74 -3.90 22.63
CA LYS A 404 -26.03 -3.30 23.76
C LYS A 404 -26.31 -1.80 23.89
N GLU A 405 -26.33 -1.07 22.77
CA GLU A 405 -26.49 0.38 22.77
C GLU A 405 -27.94 0.83 22.86
N ASN A 406 -28.89 0.03 22.36
CA ASN A 406 -30.28 0.41 22.23
C ASN A 406 -31.29 -0.59 22.87
N GLY A 407 -30.79 -1.55 23.67
CA GLY A 407 -31.60 -2.66 24.17
C GLY A 407 -32.87 -2.26 24.92
N ASP A 408 -32.87 -1.12 25.61
CA ASP A 408 -34.02 -0.57 26.34
C ASP A 408 -35.09 0.05 25.40
N LYS A 409 -34.73 0.37 24.15
CA LYS A 409 -35.59 0.96 23.12
C LYS A 409 -36.11 -0.04 22.10
N ILE A 410 -35.59 -1.26 22.11
CA ILE A 410 -35.98 -2.31 21.20
C ILE A 410 -37.10 -3.16 21.80
N PRO A 411 -38.21 -3.41 21.09
CA PRO A 411 -39.28 -4.29 21.58
C PRO A 411 -38.74 -5.68 21.90
N ALA A 412 -39.17 -6.30 23.00
CA ALA A 412 -38.66 -7.57 23.50
C ALA A 412 -38.73 -8.71 22.46
N GLU A 413 -39.77 -8.73 21.62
CA GLU A 413 -39.91 -9.71 20.53
C GLU A 413 -38.84 -9.55 19.46
N VAL A 414 -38.59 -8.31 19.05
CA VAL A 414 -37.57 -8.00 18.02
C VAL A 414 -36.17 -8.26 18.55
N LYS A 415 -35.89 -7.96 19.82
CA LYS A 415 -34.64 -8.29 20.48
C LYS A 415 -34.40 -9.79 20.46
N LYS A 416 -35.45 -10.58 20.76
CA LYS A 416 -35.36 -12.06 20.72
C LYS A 416 -35.09 -12.57 19.31
N GLU A 417 -35.76 -12.00 18.27
CA GLU A 417 -35.46 -12.38 16.87
C GLU A 417 -34.01 -12.10 16.48
N VAL A 418 -33.42 -10.99 16.93
CA VAL A 418 -32.01 -10.68 16.68
C VAL A 418 -31.08 -11.68 17.38
N GLU A 419 -31.36 -12.00 18.66
CA GLU A 419 -30.56 -12.98 19.42
C GLU A 419 -30.66 -14.40 18.80
N GLU A 420 -31.83 -14.81 18.34
CA GLU A 420 -32.02 -16.07 17.59
C GLU A 420 -31.27 -16.06 16.25
N GLY A 421 -31.27 -14.94 15.52
CA GLY A 421 -30.51 -14.73 14.29
C GLY A 421 -29.01 -14.84 14.54
N VAL A 422 -28.48 -14.20 15.57
CA VAL A 422 -27.05 -14.31 15.97
C VAL A 422 -26.68 -15.76 16.29
N ASN A 423 -27.50 -16.47 17.05
CA ASN A 423 -27.26 -17.88 17.36
C ASN A 423 -27.28 -18.77 16.11
N SER A 424 -28.16 -18.49 15.17
CA SER A 424 -28.25 -19.21 13.89
C SER A 424 -26.98 -19.03 13.06
N VAL A 425 -26.45 -17.79 12.96
CA VAL A 425 -25.19 -17.52 12.27
C VAL A 425 -24.02 -18.20 12.98
N ARG A 426 -23.95 -18.12 14.31
CA ARG A 426 -22.90 -18.79 15.10
C ARG A 426 -22.87 -20.31 14.93
N ALA A 427 -24.02 -20.92 14.72
CA ALA A 427 -24.11 -22.38 14.50
C ALA A 427 -23.47 -22.83 13.19
N VAL A 428 -23.44 -21.97 12.17
CA VAL A 428 -22.95 -22.32 10.81
C VAL A 428 -21.62 -21.68 10.43
N ILE A 429 -21.19 -20.59 11.08
CA ILE A 429 -20.03 -19.78 10.69
C ILE A 429 -18.72 -20.59 10.61
N ASN A 430 -18.58 -21.60 11.44
CA ASN A 430 -17.39 -22.46 11.47
C ASN A 430 -17.50 -23.71 10.57
N THR A 431 -18.57 -23.86 9.82
CA THR A 431 -18.73 -24.93 8.84
C THR A 431 -18.09 -24.53 7.49
N ASP A 432 -17.89 -25.51 6.61
CA ASP A 432 -17.45 -25.24 5.22
C ASP A 432 -18.60 -25.03 4.25
N ASP A 433 -19.83 -24.86 4.74
CA ASP A 433 -21.02 -24.59 3.95
C ASP A 433 -21.21 -23.06 3.75
N SER A 434 -20.58 -22.55 2.69
CA SER A 434 -20.64 -21.14 2.28
C SER A 434 -22.08 -20.65 2.07
N ALA A 435 -22.96 -21.50 1.51
CA ALA A 435 -24.36 -21.14 1.24
C ALA A 435 -25.18 -21.02 2.55
N ALA A 436 -24.97 -21.93 3.50
CA ALA A 436 -25.62 -21.88 4.80
C ALA A 436 -25.19 -20.64 5.59
N ILE A 437 -23.89 -20.28 5.58
CA ILE A 437 -23.37 -19.07 6.23
C ILE A 437 -24.01 -17.84 5.62
N LYS A 438 -24.03 -17.73 4.29
CA LYS A 438 -24.63 -16.61 3.57
C LYS A 438 -26.10 -16.44 3.91
N THR A 439 -26.89 -17.52 3.83
CA THR A 439 -28.34 -17.48 4.11
C THR A 439 -28.65 -17.05 5.54
N ALA A 440 -27.91 -17.58 6.53
CA ALA A 440 -28.07 -17.20 7.93
C ALA A 440 -27.69 -15.74 8.16
N THR A 441 -26.63 -15.26 7.51
CA THR A 441 -26.16 -13.87 7.60
C THR A 441 -27.18 -12.90 7.00
N GLU A 442 -27.71 -13.19 5.82
CA GLU A 442 -28.76 -12.37 5.17
C GLU A 442 -30.02 -12.29 6.02
N ALA A 443 -30.45 -13.41 6.64
CA ALA A 443 -31.58 -13.42 7.56
C ALA A 443 -31.34 -12.52 8.80
N LEU A 444 -30.15 -12.57 9.39
CA LEU A 444 -29.76 -11.71 10.50
C LEU A 444 -29.75 -10.23 10.08
N GLN A 445 -29.21 -9.90 8.92
CA GLN A 445 -29.18 -8.53 8.38
C GLN A 445 -30.61 -7.98 8.19
N GLN A 446 -31.53 -8.78 7.64
CA GLN A 446 -32.93 -8.39 7.51
C GLN A 446 -33.56 -8.09 8.86
N THR A 447 -33.24 -8.87 9.89
CA THR A 447 -33.73 -8.64 11.25
C THR A 447 -33.16 -7.34 11.85
N ILE A 448 -31.87 -7.06 11.63
CA ILE A 448 -31.22 -5.78 12.01
C ILE A 448 -31.94 -4.59 11.35
N HIS A 449 -32.25 -4.69 10.06
CA HIS A 449 -33.01 -3.63 9.35
C HIS A 449 -34.40 -3.39 9.94
N LYS A 450 -35.12 -4.44 10.38
CA LYS A 450 -36.43 -4.29 11.08
C LYS A 450 -36.29 -3.53 12.40
N VAL A 451 -35.17 -3.74 13.14
CA VAL A 451 -34.91 -2.96 14.37
C VAL A 451 -34.78 -1.48 14.04
N GLY A 452 -34.01 -1.12 13.00
CA GLY A 452 -33.89 0.27 12.54
C GLY A 452 -35.26 0.91 12.23
N ALA A 453 -36.09 0.19 11.47
CA ALA A 453 -37.43 0.66 11.12
C ALA A 453 -38.36 0.82 12.35
N SER A 454 -38.32 -0.10 13.31
CA SER A 454 -39.12 -0.05 14.53
C SER A 454 -38.72 1.12 15.45
N MET A 455 -37.43 1.45 15.51
CA MET A 455 -36.95 2.61 16.27
C MET A 455 -37.37 3.94 15.62
N TYR A 456 -37.43 4.03 14.30
CA TYR A 456 -37.96 5.22 13.58
C TYR A 456 -39.43 5.42 13.79
N GLN A 457 -40.22 4.35 13.92
CA GLN A 457 -41.67 4.46 14.19
C GLN A 457 -41.99 4.91 15.62
N GLN A 458 -41.16 4.55 16.60
CA GLN A 458 -41.35 4.99 18.00
C GLN A 458 -40.95 6.46 18.23
N THR A 459 -40.08 7.04 17.42
CA THR A 459 -39.70 8.46 17.51
C THR A 459 -40.68 9.38 16.82
N ASN A 460 -41.63 8.87 16.03
CA ASN A 460 -42.63 9.63 15.29
C ASN A 460 -44.09 9.38 15.75
N ALA A 461 -44.30 8.87 16.94
CA ALA A 461 -45.66 8.84 17.52
C ALA A 461 -46.02 10.25 18.04
N PRO A 462 -47.06 10.92 17.51
CA PRO A 462 -47.47 12.23 18.01
C PRO A 462 -48.18 12.05 19.33
N GLU A 463 -47.62 12.54 20.42
CA GLU A 463 -48.37 12.90 21.63
C GLU A 463 -49.17 14.17 21.32
N GLY A 464 -50.48 14.09 21.50
CA GLY A 464 -51.30 15.28 21.68
C GLY A 464 -52.50 15.37 20.75
N THR A 465 -53.65 15.03 21.24
CA THR A 465 -55.00 15.41 20.77
C THR A 465 -55.09 16.91 20.49
N PRO A 466 -55.68 17.34 19.35
CA PRO A 466 -55.97 18.75 19.12
C PRO A 466 -57.26 19.16 19.78
N PRO A 467 -57.38 20.39 20.28
CA PRO A 467 -58.68 20.99 20.55
C PRO A 467 -59.34 21.49 19.24
N GLU A 468 -60.64 21.20 19.10
CA GLU A 468 -61.52 21.75 18.07
C GLU A 468 -61.60 23.29 18.15
N GLY A 469 -61.66 23.92 16.98
CA GLY A 469 -62.01 25.32 16.88
C GLY A 469 -61.68 26.00 15.54
N ASP A 470 -62.72 25.97 14.70
CA ASP A 470 -63.28 27.02 13.85
C ASP A 470 -62.67 27.35 12.46
N ALA A 471 -63.65 27.52 11.59
CA ALA A 471 -63.57 27.64 10.14
C ALA A 471 -63.03 29.00 9.63
N GLY A 472 -62.40 28.98 8.47
CA GLY A 472 -62.05 30.15 7.66
C GLY A 472 -61.20 29.84 6.43
N SER A 473 -61.86 29.60 5.31
CA SER A 473 -61.24 29.58 3.96
C SER A 473 -61.19 31.01 3.38
N PRO A 474 -60.66 31.19 2.15
CA PRO A 474 -59.34 30.87 1.55
C PRO A 474 -58.66 32.12 0.95
N HIS A 475 -57.39 32.08 0.66
CA HIS A 475 -56.82 32.84 -0.46
C HIS A 475 -55.50 32.23 -0.95
N GLY A 476 -55.46 32.06 -2.27
CA GLY A 476 -54.37 31.45 -3.01
C GLY A 476 -53.22 32.41 -3.31
N GLY A 477 -52.10 31.81 -3.58
CA GLY A 477 -50.91 32.43 -4.14
C GLY A 477 -49.89 31.34 -4.49
N PRO A 478 -49.17 31.44 -5.61
CA PRO A 478 -48.54 30.31 -6.25
C PRO A 478 -47.17 29.93 -5.63
N ALA A 479 -46.85 28.64 -5.73
CA ALA A 479 -45.59 28.05 -5.32
C ALA A 479 -44.47 28.41 -6.30
N PRO A 480 -43.22 28.52 -5.84
CA PRO A 480 -42.05 28.46 -6.73
C PRO A 480 -41.62 27.02 -6.95
N GLU A 481 -41.43 26.69 -8.20
CA GLU A 481 -40.77 25.47 -8.67
C GLU A 481 -39.33 25.39 -8.15
N GLY A 482 -38.99 24.32 -7.48
CA GLY A 482 -37.64 23.95 -7.08
C GLY A 482 -37.29 22.60 -7.70
N ASP A 483 -36.30 22.63 -8.52
CA ASP A 483 -35.68 21.61 -9.29
C ASP A 483 -35.37 20.32 -8.47
N ALA A 484 -36.00 19.22 -8.85
CA ALA A 484 -35.69 17.88 -8.33
C ALA A 484 -34.68 17.21 -9.24
N GLY A 485 -33.42 17.25 -8.84
CA GLY A 485 -32.37 16.47 -9.47
C GLY A 485 -32.62 14.98 -9.29
N ASP A 486 -32.71 14.28 -10.41
CA ASP A 486 -32.84 12.83 -10.52
C ASP A 486 -31.71 12.09 -9.80
N VAL A 487 -32.04 11.28 -8.80
CA VAL A 487 -31.19 10.23 -8.27
C VAL A 487 -31.34 9.01 -9.16
N VAL A 488 -30.32 8.73 -9.96
CA VAL A 488 -30.26 7.52 -10.79
C VAL A 488 -29.71 6.39 -9.94
N ASP A 489 -30.55 5.41 -9.59
CA ASP A 489 -30.16 4.12 -9.06
C ASP A 489 -29.40 3.33 -10.13
N GLY A 490 -28.08 3.20 -9.94
CA GLY A 490 -27.20 2.41 -10.79
C GLY A 490 -27.15 0.95 -10.32
N GLU A 491 -27.94 0.08 -10.91
CA GLU A 491 -27.75 -1.37 -10.83
C GLU A 491 -26.49 -1.78 -11.57
N PHE A 492 -25.49 -2.33 -10.86
CA PHE A 492 -24.35 -3.03 -11.48
C PHE A 492 -24.79 -4.42 -11.92
N LYS A 493 -24.89 -4.65 -13.22
CA LYS A 493 -24.91 -5.98 -13.81
C LYS A 493 -23.46 -6.48 -13.95
N SER A 494 -23.17 -7.60 -13.29
CA SER A 494 -21.98 -8.43 -13.54
C SER A 494 -22.00 -9.00 -14.95
N VAL A 495 -20.89 -8.87 -15.66
CA VAL A 495 -20.50 -9.71 -16.81
C VAL A 495 -19.22 -10.43 -16.45
#